data_1d383f98de19017844325bf7971a5270
#
_entry.id   1d383f98de19017844325bf7971a5270
#
_cell.length_a   1.000
_cell.length_b   1.000
_cell.length_c   1.000
_cell.angle_alpha   90.00
_cell.angle_beta   90.00
_cell.angle_gamma   90.00
#
_symmetry.space_group_name_H-M   'P 1'
#
loop_
_entity.id
_entity.type
_entity.pdbx_description
1 polymer ?
#
loop_
_entity_poly.entity_id
_entity_poly.type
_entity_poly.pdbx_seq_one_letter_code
_entity_poly.pdbx_strand_id
1 'polypeptide(L)'
;MRSATLLVPLLSASVGPASAQPAAESSVFRSIELRGGGSVTVRHGDAHRVTVIEGGTNRPIRTDGDRLVIDECSSDCRGGHRIRVEIVAPEIARLAVANGGRIELRGDFPSQSTVAASVSSGGMIDLRPLEAEQASASIDQGGRILVHARSTLSANVSNGGNVTYWGDPSILSSIRLGGVVEQGVSSDLARPIAEFDPQPPPLPALPSIKPPRRGGGH
;
A
#
# COMPACT_ATOMS: atom_id res chain seq x y z
N MET A 1 42.39 -52.36 -43.42
CA MET A 1 41.07 -52.02 -43.00
C MET A 1 41.18 -51.30 -41.67
N ARG A 2 41.09 -49.96 -41.64
CA ARG A 2 41.24 -49.15 -40.43
C ARG A 2 39.87 -48.59 -40.06
N SER A 3 39.30 -49.05 -38.94
CA SER A 3 38.04 -48.54 -38.38
C SER A 3 38.30 -47.24 -37.64
N ALA A 4 37.61 -46.18 -38.06
CA ALA A 4 37.63 -44.88 -37.38
C ALA A 4 36.42 -44.81 -36.43
N THR A 5 36.70 -44.65 -35.14
CA THR A 5 35.71 -44.46 -34.09
C THR A 5 35.45 -42.95 -33.94
N LEU A 6 34.23 -42.51 -34.26
CA LEU A 6 33.78 -41.13 -34.05
C LEU A 6 33.37 -40.93 -32.58
N LEU A 7 34.08 -40.07 -31.89
CA LEU A 7 33.71 -39.60 -30.55
C LEU A 7 32.78 -38.38 -30.69
N VAL A 8 31.55 -38.48 -30.19
CA VAL A 8 30.59 -37.37 -30.09
C VAL A 8 30.75 -36.74 -28.70
N PRO A 9 31.06 -35.43 -28.60
CA PRO A 9 31.06 -34.76 -27.29
C PRO A 9 29.64 -34.39 -26.85
N LEU A 10 29.23 -34.86 -25.66
CA LEU A 10 28.04 -34.40 -24.95
C LEU A 10 28.29 -32.97 -24.46
N LEU A 11 27.57 -32.00 -24.98
CA LEU A 11 27.48 -30.66 -24.39
C LEU A 11 26.54 -30.73 -23.18
N SER A 12 27.10 -30.63 -21.99
CA SER A 12 26.35 -30.42 -20.74
C SER A 12 25.99 -28.94 -20.63
N ALA A 13 24.72 -28.59 -20.83
CA ALA A 13 24.20 -27.27 -20.55
C ALA A 13 24.08 -27.08 -19.02
N SER A 14 24.97 -26.31 -18.42
CA SER A 14 24.87 -25.85 -17.05
C SER A 14 23.83 -24.74 -16.96
N VAL A 15 22.67 -25.03 -16.38
CA VAL A 15 21.70 -24.02 -15.96
C VAL A 15 22.29 -23.31 -14.73
N GLY A 16 22.82 -22.11 -14.93
CA GLY A 16 23.29 -21.25 -13.86
C GLY A 16 22.09 -20.77 -13.00
N PRO A 17 22.26 -20.61 -11.67
CA PRO A 17 21.23 -20.05 -10.82
C PRO A 17 20.93 -18.62 -11.28
N ALA A 18 19.64 -18.29 -11.37
CA ALA A 18 19.18 -16.94 -11.63
C ALA A 18 19.77 -15.99 -10.56
N SER A 19 20.64 -15.09 -10.99
CA SER A 19 21.23 -14.08 -10.12
C SER A 19 20.13 -13.14 -9.65
N ALA A 20 19.74 -13.28 -8.37
CA ALA A 20 18.98 -12.24 -7.70
C ALA A 20 19.82 -10.95 -7.76
N GLN A 21 19.27 -9.87 -8.33
CA GLN A 21 19.95 -8.59 -8.33
C GLN A 21 20.19 -8.16 -6.87
N PRO A 22 21.40 -7.69 -6.53
CA PRO A 22 21.67 -7.24 -5.19
C PRO A 22 20.72 -6.10 -4.84
N ALA A 23 20.03 -6.25 -3.71
CA ALA A 23 19.30 -5.15 -3.10
C ALA A 23 20.30 -4.00 -2.87
N ALA A 24 20.06 -2.84 -3.47
CA ALA A 24 20.87 -1.66 -3.20
C ALA A 24 20.83 -1.43 -1.68
N GLU A 25 22.00 -1.34 -1.04
CA GLU A 25 22.10 -0.90 0.35
C GLU A 25 21.52 0.52 0.40
N SER A 26 20.29 0.61 0.88
CA SER A 26 19.55 1.86 0.87
C SER A 26 20.08 2.72 2.03
N SER A 27 20.35 3.99 1.74
CA SER A 27 20.57 5.01 2.75
C SER A 27 19.49 4.92 3.83
N VAL A 28 19.85 5.24 5.06
CA VAL A 28 18.92 5.22 6.21
C VAL A 28 17.75 6.16 5.93
N PHE A 29 16.54 5.63 5.96
CA PHE A 29 15.31 6.41 5.80
C PHE A 29 14.31 6.04 6.89
N ARG A 30 13.48 7.00 7.29
CA ARG A 30 12.38 6.83 8.26
C ARG A 30 11.04 7.25 7.68
N SER A 31 11.06 7.82 6.49
CA SER A 31 9.88 8.31 5.79
C SER A 31 9.77 7.64 4.43
N ILE A 32 8.56 7.26 4.02
CA ILE A 32 8.29 6.65 2.71
C ILE A 32 7.20 7.45 2.03
N GLU A 33 7.44 7.87 0.80
CA GLU A 33 6.49 8.59 -0.04
C GLU A 33 6.26 7.83 -1.34
N LEU A 34 5.02 7.39 -1.57
CA LEU A 34 4.59 6.79 -2.83
C LEU A 34 3.82 7.83 -3.65
N ARG A 35 4.33 8.16 -4.82
CA ARG A 35 3.69 9.04 -5.79
C ARG A 35 3.13 8.22 -6.95
N GLY A 36 1.83 8.33 -7.16
CA GLY A 36 1.12 7.57 -8.19
C GLY A 36 0.69 6.17 -7.76
N GLY A 37 0.14 5.42 -8.71
CA GLY A 37 -0.41 4.09 -8.47
C GLY A 37 0.66 3.04 -8.14
N GLY A 38 0.27 2.04 -7.37
CA GLY A 38 1.12 0.92 -7.00
C GLY A 38 0.92 0.47 -5.57
N SER A 39 1.73 -0.46 -5.12
CA SER A 39 1.68 -0.99 -3.76
C SER A 39 3.08 -1.09 -3.15
N VAL A 40 3.18 -0.64 -1.91
CA VAL A 40 4.38 -0.75 -1.09
C VAL A 40 4.02 -1.57 0.14
N THR A 41 4.74 -2.66 0.35
CA THR A 41 4.64 -3.46 1.58
C THR A 41 5.87 -3.19 2.43
N VAL A 42 5.65 -2.75 3.66
CA VAL A 42 6.73 -2.47 4.62
C VAL A 42 6.74 -3.55 5.70
N ARG A 43 7.90 -4.13 5.95
CA ARG A 43 8.14 -5.09 7.03
C ARG A 43 9.15 -4.55 8.02
N HIS A 44 8.99 -4.90 9.27
CA HIS A 44 10.00 -4.63 10.29
C HIS A 44 11.24 -5.50 10.06
N GLY A 45 12.44 -4.95 10.32
CA GLY A 45 13.72 -5.65 10.32
C GLY A 45 14.88 -4.71 10.59
N ASP A 46 16.03 -5.26 10.99
CA ASP A 46 17.18 -4.51 11.52
C ASP A 46 17.93 -3.65 10.49
N ALA A 47 17.68 -3.88 9.20
CA ALA A 47 18.38 -3.19 8.13
C ALA A 47 17.40 -2.57 7.12
N HIS A 48 17.81 -1.46 6.52
CA HIS A 48 17.06 -0.85 5.42
C HIS A 48 17.30 -1.63 4.12
N ARG A 49 16.23 -2.12 3.51
CA ARG A 49 16.27 -2.81 2.23
C ARG A 49 15.07 -2.43 1.39
N VAL A 50 15.30 -2.15 0.12
CA VAL A 50 14.25 -1.87 -0.86
C VAL A 50 14.35 -2.88 -1.99
N THR A 51 13.27 -3.62 -2.25
CA THR A 51 13.19 -4.64 -3.30
C THR A 51 12.02 -4.34 -4.21
N VAL A 52 12.28 -4.15 -5.48
CA VAL A 52 11.23 -4.00 -6.49
C VAL A 52 10.79 -5.39 -6.94
N ILE A 53 9.55 -5.74 -6.64
CA ILE A 53 8.95 -7.05 -6.98
C ILE A 53 8.34 -7.01 -8.38
N GLU A 54 7.67 -5.90 -8.71
CA GLU A 54 7.00 -5.70 -9.99
C GLU A 54 7.07 -4.23 -10.39
N GLY A 55 7.30 -3.98 -11.66
CA GLY A 55 7.43 -2.64 -12.23
C GLY A 55 8.72 -2.52 -13.03
N GLY A 56 8.69 -1.76 -14.11
CA GLY A 56 9.86 -1.56 -14.97
C GLY A 56 10.99 -0.80 -14.25
N THR A 57 12.21 -0.97 -14.76
CA THR A 57 13.45 -0.33 -14.26
C THR A 57 13.46 1.21 -14.38
N ASN A 58 12.44 1.79 -15.00
CA ASN A 58 12.36 3.23 -15.29
C ASN A 58 11.59 4.04 -14.22
N ARG A 59 11.30 3.47 -13.06
CA ARG A 59 10.73 4.26 -11.96
C ARG A 59 11.83 4.72 -11.05
N PRO A 60 12.00 6.04 -10.87
CA PRO A 60 13.01 6.53 -9.95
C PRO A 60 12.58 6.26 -8.51
N ILE A 61 13.32 5.36 -7.86
CA ILE A 61 13.32 5.23 -6.40
C ILE A 61 14.56 5.98 -5.94
N ARG A 62 14.35 7.00 -5.14
CA ARG A 62 15.45 7.82 -4.63
C ARG A 62 15.28 8.09 -3.16
N THR A 63 16.38 8.38 -2.51
CA THR A 63 16.39 8.88 -1.14
C THR A 63 16.66 10.38 -1.17
N ASP A 64 15.84 11.12 -0.43
CA ASP A 64 15.95 12.56 -0.24
C ASP A 64 15.98 12.83 1.27
N GLY A 65 17.17 13.02 1.82
CA GLY A 65 17.41 13.05 3.27
C GLY A 65 17.03 11.73 3.92
N ASP A 66 16.10 11.75 4.87
CA ASP A 66 15.54 10.57 5.54
C ASP A 66 14.28 10.01 4.86
N ARG A 67 13.97 10.48 3.64
CA ARG A 67 12.78 10.10 2.90
C ARG A 67 13.13 9.23 1.70
N LEU A 68 12.52 8.07 1.61
CA LEU A 68 12.50 7.23 0.43
C LEU A 68 11.31 7.66 -0.45
N VAL A 69 11.57 8.14 -1.65
CA VAL A 69 10.56 8.57 -2.61
C VAL A 69 10.47 7.56 -3.74
N ILE A 70 9.26 7.07 -3.99
CA ILE A 70 8.91 6.17 -5.09
C ILE A 70 8.03 6.98 -6.03
N ASP A 71 8.62 7.49 -7.10
CA ASP A 71 7.93 8.39 -8.02
C ASP A 71 7.01 7.66 -9.01
N GLU A 72 6.09 8.42 -9.59
CA GLU A 72 5.31 7.97 -10.73
C GLU A 72 6.22 7.57 -11.89
N CYS A 73 5.71 6.68 -12.71
CA CYS A 73 6.35 6.38 -13.97
C CYS A 73 6.21 7.56 -14.92
N SER A 74 7.33 8.09 -15.41
CA SER A 74 7.34 9.02 -16.52
C SER A 74 6.91 8.31 -17.82
N SER A 75 6.54 9.04 -18.83
CA SER A 75 5.81 8.70 -20.08
C SER A 75 6.17 7.40 -20.82
N ASP A 76 7.25 6.70 -20.46
CA ASP A 76 7.76 5.52 -21.19
C ASP A 76 7.52 4.18 -20.48
N CYS A 77 6.56 4.08 -19.57
CA CYS A 77 6.24 2.84 -18.89
C CYS A 77 5.50 1.85 -19.79
N ARG A 78 6.26 1.17 -20.64
CA ARG A 78 5.79 -0.02 -21.35
C ARG A 78 5.63 -1.16 -20.33
N GLY A 79 4.40 -1.47 -19.95
CA GLY A 79 4.13 -2.61 -19.06
C GLY A 79 3.16 -2.34 -17.92
N GLY A 80 2.51 -1.21 -17.89
CA GLY A 80 1.48 -0.89 -16.89
C GLY A 80 1.96 -0.02 -15.74
N HIS A 81 1.02 0.73 -15.18
CA HIS A 81 1.28 1.76 -14.16
C HIS A 81 1.42 1.20 -12.73
N ARG A 82 1.56 -0.12 -12.56
CA ARG A 82 1.61 -0.73 -11.22
C ARG A 82 3.05 -1.05 -10.84
N ILE A 83 3.51 -0.44 -9.75
CA ILE A 83 4.73 -0.85 -9.07
C ILE A 83 4.37 -1.65 -7.82
N ARG A 84 5.15 -2.69 -7.54
CA ARG A 84 5.12 -3.38 -6.25
C ARG A 84 6.50 -3.39 -5.65
N VAL A 85 6.60 -2.79 -4.47
CA VAL A 85 7.87 -2.65 -3.75
C VAL A 85 7.72 -3.28 -2.37
N GLU A 86 8.70 -4.05 -1.98
CA GLU A 86 8.86 -4.54 -0.61
C GLU A 86 10.00 -3.77 0.06
N ILE A 87 9.73 -3.26 1.26
CA ILE A 87 10.66 -2.47 2.06
C ILE A 87 10.82 -3.15 3.40
N VAL A 88 12.07 -3.25 3.85
CA VAL A 88 12.41 -3.63 5.22
C VAL A 88 13.02 -2.41 5.89
N ALA A 89 12.56 -2.08 7.09
CA ALA A 89 13.07 -0.96 7.87
C ALA A 89 12.87 -1.20 9.38
N PRO A 90 13.79 -0.72 10.23
CA PRO A 90 13.67 -0.88 11.68
C PRO A 90 12.62 0.05 12.30
N GLU A 91 12.39 1.19 11.70
CA GLU A 91 11.48 2.21 12.21
C GLU A 91 10.85 3.00 11.06
N ILE A 92 9.60 3.41 11.22
CA ILE A 92 8.87 4.24 10.27
C ILE A 92 8.25 5.42 10.99
N ALA A 93 8.73 6.62 10.70
CA ALA A 93 8.20 7.85 11.28
C ALA A 93 7.06 8.46 10.45
N ARG A 94 7.13 8.33 9.12
CA ARG A 94 6.14 8.95 8.22
C ARG A 94 5.88 8.13 6.97
N LEU A 95 4.59 8.02 6.62
CA LEU A 95 4.14 7.46 5.35
C LEU A 95 3.31 8.48 4.58
N ALA A 96 3.52 8.60 3.28
CA ALA A 96 2.77 9.47 2.40
C ALA A 96 2.36 8.76 1.12
N VAL A 97 1.11 8.95 0.70
CA VAL A 97 0.60 8.50 -0.60
C VAL A 97 0.01 9.69 -1.34
N ALA A 98 0.48 9.93 -2.55
CA ALA A 98 -0.05 10.94 -3.45
C ALA A 98 -0.51 10.31 -4.77
N ASN A 99 -1.66 10.76 -5.30
CA ASN A 99 -2.22 10.33 -6.59
C ASN A 99 -2.54 8.83 -6.67
N GLY A 100 -3.15 8.28 -5.63
CA GLY A 100 -3.50 6.87 -5.54
C GLY A 100 -2.37 5.99 -5.01
N GLY A 101 -2.58 4.68 -5.05
CA GLY A 101 -1.62 3.72 -4.52
C GLY A 101 -1.91 3.30 -3.09
N ARG A 102 -1.08 2.37 -2.61
CA ARG A 102 -1.25 1.76 -1.29
C ARG A 102 0.09 1.55 -0.61
N ILE A 103 0.16 1.92 0.66
CA ILE A 103 1.27 1.53 1.55
C ILE A 103 0.67 0.70 2.68
N GLU A 104 1.20 -0.47 2.93
CA GLU A 104 0.76 -1.35 4.01
C GLU A 104 1.94 -1.85 4.84
N LEU A 105 1.79 -1.81 6.16
CA LEU A 105 2.70 -2.47 7.07
C LEU A 105 2.27 -3.92 7.26
N ARG A 106 3.24 -4.84 7.34
CA ARG A 106 2.99 -6.26 7.57
C ARG A 106 3.95 -6.85 8.59
N GLY A 107 3.42 -7.73 9.42
CA GLY A 107 4.16 -8.35 10.52
C GLY A 107 4.16 -7.48 11.77
N ASP A 108 4.93 -7.89 12.75
CA ASP A 108 4.96 -7.24 14.06
C ASP A 108 5.97 -6.09 14.04
N PHE A 109 5.48 -4.89 14.29
CA PHE A 109 6.31 -3.71 14.49
C PHE A 109 6.44 -3.42 15.99
N PRO A 110 7.62 -3.03 16.48
CA PRO A 110 7.73 -2.53 17.85
C PRO A 110 6.89 -1.25 17.99
N SER A 111 6.32 -1.04 19.17
CA SER A 111 5.59 0.19 19.45
C SER A 111 6.53 1.40 19.35
N GLN A 112 6.01 2.50 18.81
CA GLN A 112 6.77 3.72 18.56
C GLN A 112 6.15 4.92 19.29
N SER A 113 6.96 5.93 19.59
CA SER A 113 6.45 7.15 20.21
C SER A 113 5.55 7.95 19.27
N THR A 114 5.91 8.06 18.00
CA THR A 114 5.17 8.88 17.03
C THR A 114 5.15 8.24 15.65
N VAL A 115 4.02 8.40 14.97
CA VAL A 115 3.88 8.07 13.54
C VAL A 115 2.97 9.08 12.84
N ALA A 116 3.28 9.38 11.58
CA ALA A 116 2.45 10.25 10.75
C ALA A 116 2.09 9.57 9.42
N ALA A 117 0.84 9.71 9.00
CA ALA A 117 0.33 9.25 7.72
C ALA A 117 -0.36 10.37 6.97
N SER A 118 -0.10 10.48 5.67
CA SER A 118 -0.78 11.46 4.80
C SER A 118 -1.20 10.84 3.48
N VAL A 119 -2.44 11.12 3.07
CA VAL A 119 -3.00 10.71 1.77
C VAL A 119 -3.51 11.94 1.07
N SER A 120 -3.04 12.17 -0.16
CA SER A 120 -3.57 13.22 -1.04
C SER A 120 -4.04 12.61 -2.37
N SER A 121 -5.20 13.04 -2.85
CA SER A 121 -5.79 12.60 -4.13
C SER A 121 -6.02 11.08 -4.21
N GLY A 122 -6.61 10.50 -3.17
CA GLY A 122 -6.92 9.09 -3.06
C GLY A 122 -5.74 8.24 -2.59
N GLY A 123 -5.99 6.95 -2.42
CA GLY A 123 -5.00 5.99 -1.94
C GLY A 123 -5.28 5.49 -0.53
N MET A 124 -4.39 4.64 -0.04
CA MET A 124 -4.56 3.98 1.26
C MET A 124 -3.23 3.82 1.99
N ILE A 125 -3.27 4.05 3.30
CA ILE A 125 -2.17 3.72 4.22
C ILE A 125 -2.71 2.83 5.33
N ASP A 126 -2.06 1.67 5.54
CA ASP A 126 -2.38 0.76 6.64
C ASP A 126 -1.23 0.69 7.63
N LEU A 127 -1.46 1.28 8.80
CA LEU A 127 -0.54 1.31 9.94
C LEU A 127 -1.00 0.43 11.11
N ARG A 128 -2.02 -0.41 10.93
CA ARG A 128 -2.56 -1.23 12.02
C ARG A 128 -1.52 -2.10 12.75
N PRO A 129 -0.52 -2.69 12.06
CA PRO A 129 0.50 -3.48 12.74
C PRO A 129 1.48 -2.66 13.61
N LEU A 130 1.48 -1.33 13.47
CA LEU A 130 2.34 -0.42 14.23
C LEU A 130 1.52 0.32 15.27
N GLU A 131 1.71 -0.02 16.53
CA GLU A 131 1.13 0.71 17.64
C GLU A 131 1.97 1.94 17.96
N ALA A 132 1.38 3.14 17.91
CA ALA A 132 2.05 4.39 18.22
C ALA A 132 1.46 5.07 19.46
N GLU A 133 2.29 5.68 20.27
CA GLU A 133 1.83 6.49 21.41
C GLU A 133 1.03 7.70 20.90
N GLN A 134 1.57 8.38 19.89
CA GLN A 134 0.92 9.51 19.22
C GLN A 134 0.87 9.25 17.72
N ALA A 135 -0.31 9.41 17.13
CA ALA A 135 -0.50 9.25 15.70
C ALA A 135 -1.06 10.54 15.07
N SER A 136 -0.61 10.83 13.86
CA SER A 136 -1.15 11.92 13.03
C SER A 136 -1.62 11.35 11.70
N ALA A 137 -2.88 11.60 11.33
CA ALA A 137 -3.47 11.18 10.08
C ALA A 137 -4.01 12.38 9.31
N SER A 138 -3.62 12.56 8.06
CA SER A 138 -4.10 13.66 7.20
C SER A 138 -4.58 13.13 5.87
N ILE A 139 -5.82 13.45 5.49
CA ILE A 139 -6.39 13.10 4.20
C ILE A 139 -6.86 14.37 3.50
N ASP A 140 -6.42 14.55 2.25
CA ASP A 140 -6.92 15.58 1.36
C ASP A 140 -7.40 14.94 0.05
N GLN A 141 -8.61 15.26 -0.39
CA GLN A 141 -9.26 14.77 -1.61
C GLN A 141 -9.45 13.23 -1.64
N GLY A 142 -10.01 12.70 -0.55
CA GLY A 142 -10.35 11.28 -0.45
C GLY A 142 -9.18 10.37 -0.08
N GLY A 143 -9.50 9.10 0.15
CA GLY A 143 -8.55 8.07 0.56
C GLY A 143 -8.85 7.49 1.93
N ARG A 144 -7.99 6.61 2.40
CA ARG A 144 -8.17 5.89 3.66
C ARG A 144 -6.87 5.76 4.43
N ILE A 145 -6.94 6.01 5.74
CA ILE A 145 -5.85 5.73 6.68
C ILE A 145 -6.37 4.81 7.78
N LEU A 146 -5.66 3.71 8.03
CA LEU A 146 -5.90 2.78 9.12
C LEU A 146 -4.74 2.93 10.11
N VAL A 147 -5.02 3.27 11.38
CA VAL A 147 -3.98 3.63 12.35
C VAL A 147 -4.27 3.06 13.74
N HIS A 148 -3.23 2.61 14.44
CA HIS A 148 -3.32 2.15 15.82
C HIS A 148 -2.60 3.15 16.73
N ALA A 149 -3.39 3.88 17.53
CA ALA A 149 -2.90 4.93 18.43
C ALA A 149 -3.29 4.62 19.89
N ARG A 150 -2.33 4.82 20.82
CA ARG A 150 -2.55 4.56 22.25
C ARG A 150 -3.07 5.78 23.00
N SER A 151 -2.38 6.90 22.88
CA SER A 151 -2.63 8.06 23.73
C SER A 151 -3.27 9.23 23.00
N THR A 152 -2.80 9.54 21.79
CA THR A 152 -3.31 10.69 21.03
C THR A 152 -3.41 10.38 19.55
N LEU A 153 -4.54 10.76 18.95
CA LEU A 153 -4.75 10.78 17.51
C LEU A 153 -5.10 12.19 17.05
N SER A 154 -4.27 12.77 16.18
CA SER A 154 -4.59 14.00 15.45
C SER A 154 -5.05 13.63 14.03
N ALA A 155 -6.32 13.87 13.69
CA ALA A 155 -6.89 13.50 12.40
C ALA A 155 -7.41 14.73 11.65
N ASN A 156 -6.88 14.97 10.44
CA ASN A 156 -7.38 16.01 9.54
C ASN A 156 -7.94 15.37 8.27
N VAL A 157 -9.21 15.60 7.97
CA VAL A 157 -9.84 15.07 6.76
C VAL A 157 -10.50 16.23 6.00
N SER A 158 -10.04 16.45 4.76
CA SER A 158 -10.58 17.46 3.86
C SER A 158 -11.08 16.81 2.58
N ASN A 159 -12.21 17.27 2.05
CA ASN A 159 -12.79 16.82 0.77
C ASN A 159 -13.01 15.30 0.68
N GLY A 160 -13.58 14.71 1.74
CA GLY A 160 -13.86 13.28 1.85
C GLY A 160 -12.68 12.47 2.38
N GLY A 161 -12.91 11.18 2.57
CA GLY A 161 -11.95 10.23 3.09
C GLY A 161 -12.32 9.65 4.44
N ASN A 162 -11.60 8.62 4.83
CA ASN A 162 -11.87 7.86 6.04
C ASN A 162 -10.58 7.60 6.82
N VAL A 163 -10.59 7.94 8.11
CA VAL A 163 -9.59 7.56 9.08
C VAL A 163 -10.23 6.58 10.05
N THR A 164 -9.80 5.31 10.00
CA THR A 164 -10.22 4.32 10.98
C THR A 164 -9.08 4.09 11.97
N TYR A 165 -9.37 4.18 13.25
CA TYR A 165 -8.36 4.03 14.30
C TYR A 165 -8.69 2.92 15.27
N TRP A 166 -7.66 2.36 15.89
CA TRP A 166 -7.73 1.39 17.00
C TRP A 166 -6.99 1.94 18.20
N GLY A 167 -7.30 1.38 19.37
CA GLY A 167 -6.84 1.86 20.67
C GLY A 167 -7.88 2.76 21.34
N ASP A 168 -7.43 3.46 22.39
CA ASP A 168 -8.27 4.40 23.15
C ASP A 168 -7.61 5.78 23.29
N PRO A 169 -7.25 6.44 22.15
CA PRO A 169 -6.57 7.72 22.18
C PRO A 169 -7.53 8.89 22.47
N SER A 170 -6.99 9.97 23.04
CA SER A 170 -7.62 11.28 22.96
C SER A 170 -7.59 11.78 21.52
N ILE A 171 -8.75 12.12 20.96
CA ILE A 171 -8.89 12.45 19.56
C ILE A 171 -8.98 13.96 19.36
N LEU A 172 -8.12 14.50 18.50
CA LEU A 172 -8.16 15.83 17.95
C LEU A 172 -8.51 15.74 16.47
N SER A 173 -9.75 16.00 16.09
CA SER A 173 -10.16 15.86 14.69
C SER A 173 -10.62 17.18 14.09
N SER A 174 -10.27 17.38 12.81
CA SER A 174 -10.77 18.47 11.96
C SER A 174 -11.29 17.88 10.66
N ILE A 175 -12.60 17.94 10.44
CA ILE A 175 -13.25 17.36 9.27
C ILE A 175 -13.88 18.50 8.47
N ARG A 176 -13.58 18.56 7.16
CA ARG A 176 -14.12 19.54 6.23
C ARG A 176 -14.66 18.85 4.98
N LEU A 177 -15.80 19.31 4.49
CA LEU A 177 -16.42 18.86 3.23
C LEU A 177 -16.58 17.34 3.10
N GLY A 178 -17.14 16.72 4.13
CA GLY A 178 -17.32 15.28 4.21
C GLY A 178 -16.02 14.56 4.63
N GLY A 179 -16.17 13.43 5.20
CA GLY A 179 -15.09 12.60 5.73
C GLY A 179 -15.52 11.99 7.04
N VAL A 180 -14.81 10.95 7.44
CA VAL A 180 -15.15 10.17 8.62
C VAL A 180 -13.87 9.88 9.41
N VAL A 181 -13.98 10.02 10.74
CA VAL A 181 -12.99 9.51 11.70
C VAL A 181 -13.76 8.59 12.63
N GLU A 182 -13.44 7.30 12.61
CA GLU A 182 -14.20 6.27 13.32
C GLU A 182 -13.30 5.25 13.98
N GLN A 183 -13.78 4.66 15.06
CA GLN A 183 -13.08 3.57 15.74
C GLN A 183 -13.38 2.24 15.04
N GLY A 184 -12.31 1.50 14.73
CA GLY A 184 -12.40 0.17 14.19
C GLY A 184 -12.70 -0.88 15.27
N VAL A 185 -13.29 -2.01 14.87
CA VAL A 185 -13.50 -3.12 15.78
C VAL A 185 -12.22 -3.94 15.95
N SER A 186 -11.98 -4.46 17.15
CA SER A 186 -10.73 -5.15 17.47
C SER A 186 -10.46 -6.37 16.57
N SER A 187 -11.50 -7.05 16.09
CA SER A 187 -11.37 -8.17 15.16
C SER A 187 -10.74 -7.79 13.82
N ASP A 188 -10.77 -6.52 13.44
CA ASP A 188 -10.25 -6.04 12.15
C ASP A 188 -8.76 -5.70 12.19
N LEU A 189 -8.15 -5.62 13.37
CA LEU A 189 -6.71 -5.39 13.49
C LEU A 189 -5.87 -6.44 12.76
N ALA A 190 -6.28 -7.70 12.80
CA ALA A 190 -5.57 -8.80 12.16
C ALA A 190 -6.05 -9.11 10.73
N ARG A 191 -7.11 -8.45 10.24
CA ARG A 191 -7.68 -8.74 8.92
C ARG A 191 -6.82 -8.19 7.78
N PRO A 192 -6.59 -8.97 6.71
CA PRO A 192 -5.98 -8.46 5.48
C PRO A 192 -6.81 -7.31 4.87
N ILE A 193 -6.14 -6.34 4.27
CA ILE A 193 -6.80 -5.18 3.63
C ILE A 193 -7.84 -5.60 2.57
N ALA A 194 -7.61 -6.70 1.86
CA ALA A 194 -8.53 -7.18 0.83
C ALA A 194 -9.94 -7.49 1.38
N GLU A 195 -10.04 -7.85 2.66
CA GLU A 195 -11.33 -8.08 3.34
C GLU A 195 -11.92 -6.79 3.92
N PHE A 196 -11.13 -5.73 4.02
CA PHE A 196 -11.54 -4.44 4.59
C PHE A 196 -12.08 -3.47 3.53
N ASP A 197 -12.10 -3.88 2.26
CA ASP A 197 -12.73 -3.06 1.21
C ASP A 197 -14.24 -3.22 1.34
N PRO A 198 -14.99 -2.20 1.82
CA PRO A 198 -16.43 -2.33 2.00
C PRO A 198 -17.04 -2.57 0.63
N GLN A 199 -17.53 -3.78 0.42
CA GLN A 199 -18.37 -4.06 -0.72
C GLN A 199 -19.52 -3.04 -0.67
N PRO A 200 -19.76 -2.25 -1.72
CA PRO A 200 -20.85 -1.32 -1.71
C PRO A 200 -22.13 -2.09 -1.35
N PRO A 201 -22.99 -1.56 -0.48
CA PRO A 201 -24.23 -2.24 -0.12
C PRO A 201 -24.94 -2.67 -1.39
N PRO A 202 -25.50 -3.89 -1.46
CA PRO A 202 -26.19 -4.35 -2.63
C PRO A 202 -27.25 -3.30 -3.00
N LEU A 203 -27.23 -2.86 -4.25
CA LEU A 203 -28.18 -1.89 -4.75
C LEU A 203 -29.59 -2.41 -4.41
N PRO A 204 -30.49 -1.59 -3.88
CA PRO A 204 -31.85 -1.97 -3.61
C PRO A 204 -32.43 -2.57 -4.90
N ALA A 205 -33.03 -3.74 -4.79
CA ALA A 205 -33.63 -4.43 -5.94
C ALA A 205 -34.60 -3.44 -6.62
N LEU A 206 -34.33 -3.14 -7.88
CA LEU A 206 -35.24 -2.30 -8.65
C LEU A 206 -36.65 -2.92 -8.58
N PRO A 207 -37.69 -2.15 -8.31
CA PRO A 207 -39.05 -2.65 -8.30
C PRO A 207 -39.34 -3.30 -9.66
N SER A 208 -39.78 -4.56 -9.62
CA SER A 208 -40.15 -5.28 -10.83
C SER A 208 -41.27 -4.52 -11.55
N ILE A 209 -40.95 -3.91 -12.68
CA ILE A 209 -41.93 -3.27 -13.53
C ILE A 209 -42.77 -4.36 -14.15
N LYS A 210 -44.00 -4.55 -13.65
CA LYS A 210 -44.97 -5.48 -14.23
C LYS A 210 -45.29 -5.04 -15.66
N PRO A 211 -45.08 -5.88 -16.67
CA PRO A 211 -45.37 -5.51 -18.05
C PRO A 211 -46.85 -5.12 -18.19
N PRO A 212 -47.18 -4.14 -19.01
CA PRO A 212 -48.57 -3.74 -19.24
C PRO A 212 -49.35 -4.93 -19.83
N ARG A 213 -50.52 -5.21 -19.26
CA ARG A 213 -51.44 -6.23 -19.78
C ARG A 213 -51.82 -5.80 -21.22
N ARG A 214 -51.51 -6.67 -22.20
CA ARG A 214 -52.04 -6.54 -23.56
C ARG A 214 -53.58 -6.61 -23.47
N GLY A 215 -54.22 -5.48 -23.73
CA GLY A 215 -55.67 -5.42 -23.89
C GLY A 215 -56.06 -6.26 -25.08
N GLY A 216 -56.86 -7.30 -24.83
CA GLY A 216 -57.52 -8.04 -25.91
C GLY A 216 -58.54 -7.11 -26.59
N GLY A 217 -58.29 -6.81 -27.87
CA GLY A 217 -59.26 -6.19 -28.72
C GLY A 217 -60.23 -7.26 -29.25
N HIS A 218 -61.51 -7.00 -29.09
CA HIS A 218 -62.58 -7.66 -29.83
C HIS A 218 -62.66 -7.07 -31.23
#